data_432e5b14e5d726c454e2359cf3ab8af3
#
_entry.id   432e5b14e5d726c454e2359cf3ab8af3
#
_cell.length_a   1.000
_cell.length_b   1.000
_cell.length_c   1.000
_cell.angle_alpha   90.00
_cell.angle_beta   90.00
_cell.angle_gamma   90.00
#
_symmetry.space_group_name_H-M   'P 1'
#
loop_
_entity.id
_entity.type
_entity.pdbx_description
1 polymer ?
#
loop_
_entity_poly.entity_id
_entity_poly.type
_entity_poly.pdbx_seq_one_letter_code
_entity_poly.pdbx_strand_id
1 'polypeptide(L)'
;MGLRTDYQFLSSTVKSYVELRLQPREDKYYSIEIVNDPRGLTRYEQLDVDSTNPNDPAHYREIRTVTTNAFRFSLQFAQRFGPLTGRFGIKESTGGVGLDLALFDDRFELRQDLFGFGEVIRPRWRIGLGYEFITRLWLMGGVDDLLNPDRRDYFVGLNLMFNDEDLKSILPFAPAP
;
A
#
# COMPACT_ATOMS: atom_id res chain seq x y z
N MET A 1 -13.71 -8.79 -2.48
CA MET A 1 -13.44 -7.63 -1.61
C MET A 1 -12.54 -8.06 -0.47
N GLY A 2 -11.59 -7.23 -0.03
CA GLY A 2 -10.66 -7.55 1.05
C GLY A 2 -10.58 -6.39 2.05
N LEU A 3 -10.46 -6.75 3.34
CA LEU A 3 -10.16 -5.83 4.42
C LEU A 3 -8.85 -6.27 5.06
N ARG A 4 -7.85 -5.40 5.02
CA ARG A 4 -6.53 -5.69 5.58
C ARG A 4 -6.13 -4.62 6.58
N THR A 5 -5.49 -5.06 7.66
CA THR A 5 -4.95 -4.19 8.69
C THR A 5 -3.54 -4.66 9.04
N ASP A 6 -2.57 -3.76 8.95
CA ASP A 6 -1.16 -4.02 9.26
C ASP A 6 -0.72 -3.15 10.44
N TYR A 7 -0.18 -3.75 11.48
CA TYR A 7 0.53 -3.05 12.54
C TYR A 7 2.01 -2.90 12.17
N GLN A 8 2.51 -1.68 12.23
CA GLN A 8 3.90 -1.33 11.92
C GLN A 8 4.67 -1.09 13.20
N PHE A 9 5.74 -1.84 13.40
CA PHE A 9 6.44 -1.93 14.69
C PHE A 9 7.27 -0.69 15.01
N LEU A 10 8.06 -0.18 14.06
CA LEU A 10 8.98 0.93 14.34
C LEU A 10 8.25 2.27 14.44
N SER A 11 7.24 2.48 13.59
CA SER A 11 6.40 3.70 13.64
C SER A 11 5.27 3.61 14.66
N SER A 12 5.01 2.42 15.25
CA SER A 12 3.89 2.16 16.17
C SER A 12 2.55 2.62 15.62
N THR A 13 2.29 2.36 14.33
CA THR A 13 1.08 2.80 13.62
C THR A 13 0.30 1.63 13.04
N VAL A 14 -1.00 1.84 12.83
CA VAL A 14 -1.90 0.88 12.18
C VAL A 14 -2.25 1.38 10.81
N LYS A 15 -1.92 0.62 9.77
CA LYS A 15 -2.24 0.89 8.38
C LYS A 15 -3.39 0.00 7.94
N SER A 16 -4.45 0.60 7.40
CA SER A 16 -5.65 -0.13 7.01
C SER A 16 -5.89 -0.02 5.51
N TYR A 17 -6.43 -1.09 4.93
CA TYR A 17 -6.67 -1.21 3.49
C TYR A 17 -8.07 -1.76 3.25
N VAL A 18 -8.74 -1.19 2.27
CA VAL A 18 -9.96 -1.74 1.67
C VAL A 18 -9.66 -2.05 0.22
N GLU A 19 -9.72 -3.32 -0.17
CA GLU A 19 -9.45 -3.79 -1.53
C GLU A 19 -10.74 -4.28 -2.19
N LEU A 20 -10.97 -3.81 -3.41
CA LEU A 20 -11.95 -4.36 -4.34
C LEU A 20 -11.19 -4.99 -5.50
N ARG A 21 -11.41 -6.30 -5.73
CA ARG A 21 -10.84 -7.03 -6.85
C ARG A 21 -11.92 -7.34 -7.86
N LEU A 22 -11.76 -6.86 -9.08
CA LEU A 22 -12.64 -7.14 -10.21
C LEU A 22 -11.91 -8.12 -11.13
N GLN A 23 -12.42 -9.34 -11.23
CA GLN A 23 -11.79 -10.44 -11.97
C GLN A 23 -12.62 -10.82 -13.20
N PRO A 24 -12.35 -10.20 -14.38
CA PRO A 24 -13.07 -10.51 -15.61
C PRO A 24 -12.71 -11.88 -16.19
N ARG A 25 -11.52 -12.42 -15.85
CA ARG A 25 -11.04 -13.75 -16.24
C ARG A 25 -10.22 -14.35 -15.11
N GLU A 26 -10.03 -15.67 -15.12
CA GLU A 26 -9.25 -16.38 -14.10
C GLU A 26 -7.78 -15.92 -14.05
N ASP A 27 -7.23 -15.50 -15.19
CA ASP A 27 -5.84 -15.07 -15.32
C ASP A 27 -5.63 -13.55 -15.19
N LYS A 28 -6.72 -12.74 -15.11
CA LYS A 28 -6.64 -11.27 -15.10
C LYS A 28 -7.58 -10.66 -14.09
N TYR A 29 -7.09 -9.65 -13.37
CA TYR A 29 -7.93 -8.86 -12.49
C TYR A 29 -7.46 -7.40 -12.39
N TYR A 30 -8.39 -6.55 -11.98
CA TYR A 30 -8.12 -5.18 -11.56
C TYR A 30 -8.26 -5.11 -10.04
N SER A 31 -7.28 -4.50 -9.38
CA SER A 31 -7.31 -4.25 -7.95
C SER A 31 -7.47 -2.75 -7.72
N ILE A 32 -8.51 -2.39 -6.99
CA ILE A 32 -8.77 -1.03 -6.50
C ILE A 32 -8.58 -1.09 -5.00
N GLU A 33 -7.73 -0.23 -4.44
CA GLU A 33 -7.42 -0.27 -3.01
C GLU A 33 -7.43 1.15 -2.45
N ILE A 34 -8.08 1.33 -1.31
CA ILE A 34 -8.03 2.54 -0.50
C ILE A 34 -7.19 2.23 0.73
N VAL A 35 -6.20 3.07 0.99
CA VAL A 35 -5.23 2.88 2.05
C VAL A 35 -5.27 4.06 3.00
N ASN A 36 -5.46 3.78 4.28
CA ASN A 36 -5.26 4.74 5.35
C ASN A 36 -3.89 4.49 6.00
N ASP A 37 -2.93 5.36 5.73
CA ASP A 37 -1.57 5.30 6.30
C ASP A 37 -1.37 6.51 7.24
N PRO A 38 -1.40 6.33 8.57
CA PRO A 38 -1.26 7.42 9.54
C PRO A 38 0.11 8.11 9.49
N ARG A 39 1.13 7.49 8.89
CA ARG A 39 2.44 8.13 8.67
C ARG A 39 2.36 9.29 7.67
N GLY A 40 1.26 9.36 6.91
CA GLY A 40 1.02 10.41 5.93
C GLY A 40 1.94 10.36 4.72
N LEU A 41 1.72 11.32 3.82
CA LEU A 41 2.60 11.64 2.71
C LEU A 41 3.55 12.75 3.14
N THR A 42 4.82 12.43 3.24
CA THR A 42 5.84 13.43 3.51
C THR A 42 6.43 13.90 2.19
N ARG A 43 6.24 15.18 1.86
CA ARG A 43 6.87 15.84 0.72
C ARG A 43 7.97 16.75 1.23
N TYR A 44 9.10 16.73 0.55
CA TYR A 44 10.16 17.70 0.75
C TYR A 44 9.97 18.82 -0.26
N GLU A 45 9.55 19.98 0.22
CA GLU A 45 9.47 21.19 -0.58
C GLU A 45 10.76 21.98 -0.37
N GLN A 46 11.48 22.21 -1.45
CA GLN A 46 12.66 23.06 -1.44
C GLN A 46 12.23 24.46 -1.83
N LEU A 47 12.32 25.38 -0.87
CA LEU A 47 12.01 26.78 -1.06
C LEU A 47 13.33 27.57 -1.10
N ASP A 48 13.56 28.26 -2.20
CA ASP A 48 14.59 29.29 -2.25
C ASP A 48 13.96 30.60 -1.73
N VAL A 49 14.40 31.06 -0.57
CA VAL A 49 13.86 32.24 0.11
C VAL A 49 14.79 33.41 -0.06
N ASP A 50 14.24 34.51 -0.59
CA ASP A 50 14.91 35.82 -0.62
C ASP A 50 14.47 36.62 0.63
N SER A 51 15.38 36.84 1.57
CA SER A 51 15.10 37.57 2.78
C SER A 51 15.50 39.04 2.62
N THR A 52 14.59 39.95 2.96
CA THR A 52 14.87 41.38 3.09
C THR A 52 15.24 41.78 4.52
N ASN A 53 15.29 40.81 5.44
CA ASN A 53 15.68 41.06 6.82
C ASN A 53 17.21 41.14 6.92
N PRO A 54 17.77 42.26 7.45
CA PRO A 54 19.21 42.45 7.54
C PRO A 54 19.93 41.46 8.47
N ASN A 55 19.21 40.74 9.31
CA ASN A 55 19.76 39.71 10.20
C ASN A 55 19.83 38.32 9.61
N ASP A 56 19.23 38.10 8.42
CA ASP A 56 19.23 36.82 7.74
C ASP A 56 20.11 36.86 6.48
N PRO A 57 20.62 35.72 6.01
CA PRO A 57 21.28 35.68 4.71
C PRO A 57 20.32 36.13 3.60
N ALA A 58 20.81 36.96 2.67
CA ALA A 58 19.97 37.50 1.57
C ALA A 58 19.30 36.42 0.73
N HIS A 59 19.98 35.28 0.58
CA HIS A 59 19.45 34.10 -0.11
C HIS A 59 19.76 32.87 0.74
N TYR A 60 18.72 32.11 1.11
CA TYR A 60 18.91 30.83 1.78
C TYR A 60 17.90 29.79 1.25
N ARG A 61 18.30 28.54 1.32
CA ARG A 61 17.49 27.42 0.92
C ARG A 61 16.88 26.77 2.14
N GLU A 62 15.54 26.78 2.20
CA GLU A 62 14.78 26.12 3.25
C GLU A 62 14.24 24.79 2.71
N ILE A 63 14.47 23.71 3.44
CA ILE A 63 13.85 22.42 3.15
C ILE A 63 12.67 22.28 4.10
N ARG A 64 11.48 22.47 3.57
CA ARG A 64 10.25 22.30 4.33
C ARG A 64 9.72 20.88 4.18
N THR A 65 9.56 20.20 5.30
CA THR A 65 8.93 18.88 5.34
C THR A 65 7.44 19.06 5.62
N VAL A 66 6.60 18.79 4.63
CA VAL A 66 5.14 18.83 4.77
C VAL A 66 4.61 17.41 4.84
N THR A 67 4.08 17.02 5.99
CA THR A 67 3.39 15.73 6.16
C THR A 67 1.89 15.95 6.11
N THR A 68 1.24 15.36 5.11
CA THR A 68 -0.22 15.44 4.95
C THR A 68 -0.81 14.07 5.24
N ASN A 69 -1.74 13.98 6.17
CA ASN A 69 -2.55 12.80 6.37
C ASN A 69 -3.47 12.63 5.15
N ALA A 70 -3.15 11.71 4.29
CA ALA A 70 -3.94 11.47 3.10
C ALA A 70 -4.31 10.00 3.00
N PHE A 71 -5.57 9.77 2.70
CA PHE A 71 -5.97 8.51 2.09
C PHE A 71 -5.22 8.36 0.77
N ARG A 72 -4.66 7.18 0.56
CA ARG A 72 -4.01 6.83 -0.68
C ARG A 72 -4.90 5.85 -1.43
N PHE A 73 -4.86 5.91 -2.74
CA PHE A 73 -5.57 4.95 -3.57
C PHE A 73 -4.61 4.18 -4.45
N SER A 74 -4.99 2.96 -4.77
CA SER A 74 -4.28 2.12 -5.73
C SER A 74 -5.27 1.66 -6.80
N LEU A 75 -4.79 1.60 -8.04
CA LEU A 75 -5.49 1.01 -9.17
C LEU A 75 -4.46 0.25 -9.99
N GLN A 76 -4.47 -1.07 -9.89
CA GLN A 76 -3.51 -1.92 -10.57
C GLN A 76 -4.22 -2.92 -11.48
N PHE A 77 -3.65 -3.14 -12.65
CA PHE A 77 -3.94 -4.29 -13.49
C PHE A 77 -3.01 -5.43 -13.08
N ALA A 78 -3.54 -6.63 -13.01
CA ALA A 78 -2.82 -7.84 -12.67
C ALA A 78 -3.05 -8.93 -13.70
N GLN A 79 -1.97 -9.64 -14.04
CA GLN A 79 -2.00 -10.81 -14.89
C GLN A 79 -1.25 -11.97 -14.25
N ARG A 80 -1.92 -13.13 -14.17
CA ARG A 80 -1.38 -14.35 -13.59
C ARG A 80 -0.80 -15.25 -14.67
N PHE A 81 0.38 -15.80 -14.38
CA PHE A 81 1.12 -16.78 -15.19
C PHE A 81 1.50 -17.97 -14.29
N GLY A 82 0.60 -18.94 -14.16
CA GLY A 82 0.79 -20.04 -13.21
C GLY A 82 0.88 -19.53 -11.76
N PRO A 83 1.97 -19.81 -11.02
CA PRO A 83 2.13 -19.34 -9.64
C PRO A 83 2.53 -17.85 -9.55
N LEU A 84 2.92 -17.24 -10.66
CA LEU A 84 3.42 -15.86 -10.71
C LEU A 84 2.35 -14.91 -11.19
N THR A 85 2.19 -13.77 -10.51
CA THR A 85 1.30 -12.68 -10.91
C THR A 85 2.07 -11.37 -11.01
N GLY A 86 2.06 -10.76 -12.19
CA GLY A 86 2.58 -9.43 -12.41
C GLY A 86 1.49 -8.39 -12.22
N ARG A 87 1.81 -7.28 -11.53
CA ARG A 87 0.90 -6.15 -11.32
C ARG A 87 1.57 -4.85 -11.75
N PHE A 88 0.81 -3.93 -12.32
CA PHE A 88 1.28 -2.60 -12.65
C PHE A 88 0.13 -1.58 -12.62
N GLY A 89 0.46 -0.33 -12.39
CA GLY A 89 -0.51 0.77 -12.35
C GLY A 89 -0.18 1.79 -11.27
N ILE A 90 -1.22 2.31 -10.63
CA ILE A 90 -1.09 3.24 -9.52
C ILE A 90 -1.09 2.44 -8.21
N LYS A 91 -0.07 2.65 -7.38
CA LYS A 91 0.04 2.08 -6.03
C LYS A 91 0.26 3.20 -5.03
N GLU A 92 -0.63 3.27 -4.03
CA GLU A 92 -0.60 4.30 -2.99
C GLU A 92 -0.42 5.74 -3.57
N SER A 93 -1.23 6.07 -4.59
CA SER A 93 -1.25 7.36 -5.29
C SER A 93 0.02 7.68 -6.12
N THR A 94 0.88 6.71 -6.36
CA THR A 94 2.08 6.83 -7.21
C THR A 94 2.12 5.73 -8.25
N GLY A 95 2.98 5.85 -9.27
CA GLY A 95 3.26 4.75 -10.18
C GLY A 95 3.85 3.56 -9.40
N GLY A 96 3.45 2.33 -9.76
CA GLY A 96 3.94 1.14 -9.10
C GLY A 96 3.87 -0.11 -9.94
N VAL A 97 4.77 -1.04 -9.64
CA VAL A 97 4.80 -2.39 -10.18
C VAL A 97 4.84 -3.39 -9.04
N GLY A 98 4.25 -4.55 -9.24
CA GLY A 98 4.23 -5.61 -8.23
C GLY A 98 4.45 -6.98 -8.86
N LEU A 99 4.95 -7.89 -8.04
CA LEU A 99 5.13 -9.28 -8.38
C LEU A 99 4.70 -10.13 -7.19
N ASP A 100 3.76 -11.05 -7.44
CA ASP A 100 3.29 -11.99 -6.43
C ASP A 100 3.65 -13.41 -6.86
N LEU A 101 4.12 -14.21 -5.91
CA LEU A 101 4.39 -15.63 -6.09
C LEU A 101 3.49 -16.40 -5.13
N ALA A 102 2.57 -17.18 -5.69
CA ALA A 102 1.66 -18.04 -4.96
C ALA A 102 2.22 -19.48 -4.90
N LEU A 103 2.24 -20.06 -3.71
CA LEU A 103 2.76 -21.39 -3.44
C LEU A 103 1.75 -22.20 -2.61
N PHE A 104 1.91 -23.52 -2.59
CA PHE A 104 1.10 -24.46 -1.79
C PHE A 104 -0.42 -24.27 -2.03
N ASP A 105 -0.82 -24.40 -3.31
CA ASP A 105 -2.22 -24.23 -3.72
C ASP A 105 -2.81 -22.86 -3.29
N ASP A 106 -2.04 -21.80 -3.55
CA ASP A 106 -2.37 -20.40 -3.25
C ASP A 106 -2.50 -20.06 -1.75
N ARG A 107 -2.13 -20.97 -0.85
CA ARG A 107 -2.17 -20.72 0.61
C ARG A 107 -1.02 -19.87 1.14
N PHE A 108 0.05 -19.79 0.38
CA PHE A 108 1.21 -18.97 0.72
C PHE A 108 1.50 -18.01 -0.43
N GLU A 109 1.61 -16.73 -0.13
CA GLU A 109 1.87 -15.69 -1.12
C GLU A 109 3.07 -14.85 -0.69
N LEU A 110 4.07 -14.76 -1.57
CA LEU A 110 5.14 -13.75 -1.46
C LEU A 110 4.75 -12.59 -2.37
N ARG A 111 4.51 -11.42 -1.78
CA ARG A 111 4.13 -10.20 -2.48
C ARG A 111 5.26 -9.19 -2.45
N GLN A 112 5.59 -8.62 -3.59
CA GLN A 112 6.58 -7.58 -3.73
C GLN A 112 5.95 -6.40 -4.48
N ASP A 113 6.12 -5.20 -3.92
CA ASP A 113 5.64 -3.95 -4.52
C ASP A 113 6.80 -2.93 -4.58
N LEU A 114 7.02 -2.34 -5.75
CA LEU A 114 7.94 -1.24 -5.96
C LEU A 114 7.15 -0.03 -6.45
N PHE A 115 7.12 1.05 -5.69
CA PHE A 115 6.30 2.22 -5.94
C PHE A 115 6.88 3.47 -5.27
N GLY A 116 6.18 4.62 -5.33
CA GLY A 116 6.66 5.86 -4.70
C GLY A 116 7.79 6.52 -5.49
N PHE A 117 7.79 6.35 -6.82
CA PHE A 117 8.77 7.00 -7.69
C PHE A 117 8.58 8.52 -7.64
N GLY A 118 9.64 9.25 -7.26
CA GLY A 118 9.66 10.71 -7.17
C GLY A 118 9.17 11.30 -5.84
N GLU A 119 8.74 10.49 -4.88
CA GLU A 119 8.40 10.98 -3.53
C GLU A 119 9.63 11.12 -2.63
N VAL A 120 10.60 10.21 -2.77
CA VAL A 120 11.85 10.16 -2.01
C VAL A 120 12.98 9.85 -2.99
N ILE A 121 14.22 9.98 -2.53
CA ILE A 121 15.43 9.70 -3.35
C ILE A 121 15.38 8.28 -3.94
N ARG A 122 14.82 7.31 -3.20
CA ARG A 122 14.69 5.91 -3.63
C ARG A 122 13.22 5.49 -3.61
N PRO A 123 12.77 4.69 -4.59
CA PRO A 123 11.41 4.15 -4.57
C PRO A 123 11.19 3.28 -3.32
N ARG A 124 9.95 3.18 -2.91
CA ARG A 124 9.57 2.30 -1.79
C ARG A 124 9.48 0.86 -2.30
N TRP A 125 10.22 -0.03 -1.64
CA TRP A 125 10.12 -1.45 -1.90
C TRP A 125 9.52 -2.15 -0.69
N ARG A 126 8.33 -2.71 -0.90
CA ARG A 126 7.62 -3.47 0.11
C ARG A 126 7.67 -4.95 -0.24
N ILE A 127 8.05 -5.77 0.74
CA ILE A 127 8.05 -7.22 0.64
C ILE A 127 7.13 -7.75 1.74
N GLY A 128 6.15 -8.56 1.35
CA GLY A 128 5.19 -9.17 2.27
C GLY A 128 5.07 -10.66 2.02
N LEU A 129 4.91 -11.40 3.09
CA LEU A 129 4.53 -12.80 3.11
C LEU A 129 3.10 -12.91 3.61
N GLY A 130 2.28 -13.69 2.97
CA GLY A 130 0.93 -14.01 3.36
C GLY A 130 0.74 -15.51 3.53
N TYR A 131 0.02 -15.90 4.57
CA TYR A 131 -0.36 -17.28 4.80
C TYR A 131 -1.85 -17.38 5.14
N GLU A 132 -2.59 -18.15 4.34
CA GLU A 132 -3.99 -18.45 4.62
C GLU A 132 -4.08 -19.56 5.66
N PHE A 133 -4.32 -19.19 6.92
CA PHE A 133 -4.41 -20.15 8.02
C PHE A 133 -5.84 -20.64 8.27
N ILE A 134 -6.84 -19.84 7.90
CA ILE A 134 -8.25 -20.20 7.83
C ILE A 134 -8.74 -19.71 6.47
N THR A 135 -9.69 -20.41 5.87
CA THR A 135 -10.28 -20.03 4.60
C THR A 135 -10.66 -18.55 4.59
N ARG A 136 -10.09 -17.77 3.67
CA ARG A 136 -10.29 -16.33 3.48
C ARG A 136 -9.66 -15.42 4.55
N LEU A 137 -9.02 -15.98 5.57
CA LEU A 137 -8.33 -15.22 6.60
C LEU A 137 -6.82 -15.46 6.50
N TRP A 138 -6.11 -14.39 6.18
CA TRP A 138 -4.67 -14.41 5.93
C TRP A 138 -3.92 -13.71 7.05
N LEU A 139 -2.85 -14.34 7.50
CA LEU A 139 -1.83 -13.70 8.31
C LEU A 139 -0.79 -13.10 7.36
N MET A 140 -0.50 -11.82 7.54
CA MET A 140 0.45 -11.08 6.72
C MET A 140 1.62 -10.64 7.56
N GLY A 141 2.83 -10.62 6.98
CA GLY A 141 4.00 -10.06 7.63
C GLY A 141 5.06 -9.67 6.62
N GLY A 142 5.93 -8.74 6.99
CA GLY A 142 6.96 -8.31 6.05
C GLY A 142 7.68 -7.03 6.41
N VAL A 143 8.29 -6.44 5.38
CA VAL A 143 9.07 -5.21 5.49
C VAL A 143 8.49 -4.16 4.54
N ASP A 144 8.21 -3.00 5.07
CA ASP A 144 7.81 -1.83 4.30
C ASP A 144 9.04 -0.91 4.12
N ASP A 145 9.18 -0.35 2.92
CA ASP A 145 10.21 0.61 2.54
C ASP A 145 11.67 0.13 2.76
N LEU A 146 11.97 -1.06 2.23
CA LEU A 146 13.26 -1.74 2.41
C LEU A 146 14.46 -0.90 1.93
N LEU A 147 14.30 -0.08 0.87
CA LEU A 147 15.38 0.70 0.25
C LEU A 147 15.70 2.00 1.00
N ASN A 148 14.83 2.45 1.90
CA ASN A 148 15.01 3.68 2.67
C ASN A 148 15.18 3.34 4.16
N PRO A 149 16.41 3.26 4.69
CA PRO A 149 16.69 2.83 6.06
C PRO A 149 15.95 3.64 7.12
N ASP A 150 15.82 4.97 6.91
CA ASP A 150 15.17 5.90 7.84
C ASP A 150 13.64 5.75 7.89
N ARG A 151 13.06 5.06 6.90
CA ARG A 151 11.61 4.85 6.76
C ARG A 151 11.22 3.38 6.77
N ARG A 152 12.22 2.50 6.86
CA ARG A 152 12.01 1.05 6.92
C ARG A 152 11.18 0.70 8.13
N ASP A 153 10.18 -0.14 7.93
CA ASP A 153 9.33 -0.65 8.99
C ASP A 153 9.04 -2.14 8.80
N TYR A 154 8.79 -2.83 9.88
CA TYR A 154 8.32 -4.21 9.86
C TYR A 154 6.84 -4.21 10.19
N PHE A 155 6.09 -5.06 9.53
CA PHE A 155 4.67 -5.14 9.79
C PHE A 155 4.20 -6.58 9.99
N VAL A 156 3.15 -6.71 10.78
CA VAL A 156 2.31 -7.90 10.87
C VAL A 156 0.86 -7.46 10.72
N GLY A 157 0.06 -8.26 10.06
CA GLY A 157 -1.32 -7.89 9.78
C GLY A 157 -2.23 -9.07 9.51
N LEU A 158 -3.51 -8.76 9.44
CA LEU A 158 -4.57 -9.68 9.05
C LEU A 158 -5.25 -9.15 7.78
N ASN A 159 -5.58 -10.06 6.89
CA ASN A 159 -6.34 -9.75 5.68
C ASN A 159 -7.53 -10.72 5.59
N LEU A 160 -8.73 -10.16 5.58
CA LEU A 160 -9.98 -10.90 5.42
C LEU A 160 -10.51 -10.68 4.01
N MET A 161 -10.72 -11.77 3.28
CA MET A 161 -11.24 -11.74 1.91
C MET A 161 -12.70 -12.17 1.88
N PHE A 162 -13.52 -11.45 1.12
CA PHE A 162 -14.94 -11.73 0.90
C PHE A 162 -15.18 -12.06 -0.57
N ASN A 163 -15.98 -13.07 -0.83
CA ASN A 163 -16.51 -13.39 -2.15
C ASN A 163 -17.83 -12.67 -2.40
N ASP A 164 -18.31 -12.68 -3.65
CA ASP A 164 -19.61 -12.12 -4.05
C ASP A 164 -20.79 -12.77 -3.31
N GLU A 165 -20.69 -14.06 -2.97
CA GLU A 165 -21.71 -14.77 -2.21
C GLU A 165 -21.82 -14.26 -0.77
N ASP A 166 -20.67 -13.95 -0.14
CA ASP A 166 -20.63 -13.39 1.21
C ASP A 166 -21.27 -11.99 1.22
N LEU A 167 -20.94 -11.17 0.22
CA LEU A 167 -21.50 -9.82 0.07
C LEU A 167 -23.02 -9.88 -0.14
N LYS A 168 -23.52 -10.80 -0.95
CA LYS A 168 -24.97 -11.01 -1.14
C LYS A 168 -25.68 -11.46 0.12
N SER A 169 -25.00 -12.20 1.00
CA SER A 169 -25.57 -12.63 2.28
C SER A 169 -25.65 -11.51 3.31
N ILE A 170 -24.78 -10.52 3.23
CA ILE A 170 -24.72 -9.36 4.15
C ILE A 170 -25.66 -8.23 3.70
N LEU A 171 -25.86 -8.06 2.39
CA LEU A 171 -26.73 -7.01 1.81
C LEU A 171 -28.16 -6.97 2.35
N PRO A 172 -28.86 -8.09 2.63
CA PRO A 172 -30.20 -8.06 3.22
C PRO A 172 -30.28 -7.45 4.62
N PHE A 173 -29.15 -7.35 5.33
CA PHE A 173 -29.05 -6.75 6.66
C PHE A 173 -28.66 -5.26 6.63
N ALA A 174 -28.38 -4.71 5.43
CA ALA A 174 -28.16 -3.28 5.30
C ALA A 174 -29.50 -2.55 5.52
N PRO A 175 -29.56 -1.52 6.39
CA PRO A 175 -30.78 -0.75 6.55
C PRO A 175 -31.15 -0.12 5.21
N ALA A 176 -32.41 -0.34 4.80
CA ALA A 176 -32.96 0.34 3.62
C ALA A 176 -32.92 1.86 3.85
N PRO A 177 -32.62 2.65 2.82
CA PRO A 177 -32.54 4.12 2.91
C PRO A 177 -33.87 4.75 3.27
#